data_320bd93a898982f1058baa8e3043425e
#
_entry.id   320bd93a898982f1058baa8e3043425e
#
_cell.length_a   1.000
_cell.length_b   1.000
_cell.length_c   1.000
_cell.angle_alpha   90.00
_cell.angle_beta   90.00
_cell.angle_gamma   90.00
#
_symmetry.space_group_name_H-M   'P 1'
#
loop_
_entity.id
_entity.type
_entity.pdbx_description
1 polymer ?
#
loop_
_entity_poly.entity_id
_entity_poly.type
_entity_poly.pdbx_seq_one_letter_code
_entity_poly.pdbx_strand_id
1 'polypeptide(L)'
;GLNGSGKTTFSAKLANNIKSKRGMKVLLAACDTFRPAAIEQLKVLGEGIQVPVYTEEGVKDPIRIAKNAIAKAKAEGYSVVIIDTAGRLAVDQELMDEISALHKAVNPTESLFVVDAMTGQDAVETAKVFNERLDFDGVVLTKMDGDTRGGAALSIKYVTGKPIKFISSGEKMEAMD
;
A
#
# COMPACT_ATOMS: atom_id res chain seq x y z
N GLY A 1 0.44 1.06 -5.93
CA GLY A 1 1.26 2.13 -6.54
C GLY A 1 2.33 1.59 -7.47
N LEU A 2 3.10 2.48 -8.05
CA LEU A 2 4.20 2.11 -8.93
C LEU A 2 5.43 1.66 -8.14
N ASN A 3 6.36 0.96 -8.80
CA ASN A 3 7.65 0.60 -8.23
C ASN A 3 8.41 1.88 -7.83
N GLY A 4 9.09 1.83 -6.69
CA GLY A 4 9.84 2.97 -6.18
C GLY A 4 9.01 4.03 -5.48
N SER A 5 7.70 3.83 -5.35
CA SER A 5 6.83 4.78 -4.63
C SER A 5 6.95 4.68 -3.10
N GLY A 6 7.63 3.65 -2.58
CA GLY A 6 7.75 3.43 -1.14
C GLY A 6 6.60 2.63 -0.55
N LYS A 7 5.85 1.93 -1.38
CA LYS A 7 4.66 1.17 -1.00
C LYS A 7 4.95 0.11 0.06
N THR A 8 5.97 -0.71 -0.13
CA THR A 8 6.35 -1.77 0.81
C THR A 8 6.83 -1.18 2.14
N THR A 9 7.65 -0.14 2.08
CA THR A 9 8.11 0.56 3.28
C THR A 9 6.93 1.20 4.03
N PHE A 10 6.00 1.80 3.31
CA PHE A 10 4.81 2.39 3.91
C PHE A 10 3.95 1.34 4.59
N SER A 11 3.76 0.17 3.98
CA SER A 11 2.99 -0.92 4.58
C SER A 11 3.54 -1.29 5.96
N ALA A 12 4.86 -1.39 6.09
CA ALA A 12 5.50 -1.68 7.37
C ALA A 12 5.34 -0.52 8.37
N LYS A 13 5.49 0.72 7.93
CA LYS A 13 5.30 1.90 8.78
C LYS A 13 3.87 1.98 9.31
N LEU A 14 2.88 1.72 8.45
CA LEU A 14 1.49 1.71 8.84
C LEU A 14 1.21 0.60 9.86
N ALA A 15 1.75 -0.59 9.64
CA ALA A 15 1.61 -1.70 10.58
C ALA A 15 2.17 -1.35 11.95
N ASN A 16 3.35 -0.75 11.99
CA ASN A 16 3.98 -0.32 13.24
C ASN A 16 3.15 0.75 13.95
N ASN A 17 2.61 1.70 13.19
CA ASN A 17 1.77 2.77 13.73
C ASN A 17 0.51 2.20 14.38
N ILE A 18 -0.20 1.31 13.69
CA ILE A 18 -1.43 0.69 14.21
C ILE A 18 -1.14 -0.13 15.46
N LYS A 19 -0.08 -0.94 15.41
CA LYS A 19 0.35 -1.76 16.55
C LYS A 19 0.71 -0.91 17.76
N SER A 20 1.52 0.13 17.56
CA SER A 20 2.04 0.95 18.67
C SER A 20 0.99 1.90 19.24
N LYS A 21 0.22 2.56 18.38
CA LYS A 21 -0.72 3.59 18.82
C LYS A 21 -2.10 3.07 19.17
N ARG A 22 -2.55 1.99 18.53
CA ARG A 22 -3.88 1.43 18.76
C ARG A 22 -3.85 0.12 19.52
N GLY A 23 -2.67 -0.45 19.76
CA GLY A 23 -2.54 -1.73 20.47
C GLY A 23 -3.17 -2.90 19.73
N MET A 24 -3.34 -2.79 18.41
CA MET A 24 -3.96 -3.83 17.61
C MET A 24 -2.94 -4.83 17.10
N LYS A 25 -3.38 -6.08 16.97
CA LYS A 25 -2.57 -7.15 16.41
C LYS A 25 -2.68 -7.11 14.90
N VAL A 26 -1.56 -6.92 14.20
CA VAL A 26 -1.51 -6.69 12.76
C VAL A 26 -0.77 -7.82 12.06
N LEU A 27 -1.29 -8.24 10.90
CA LEU A 27 -0.64 -9.18 10.00
C LEU A 27 -0.36 -8.48 8.67
N LEU A 28 0.87 -8.60 8.17
CA LEU A 28 1.22 -8.15 6.82
C LEU A 28 1.11 -9.32 5.86
N ALA A 29 0.57 -9.09 4.66
CA ALA A 29 0.47 -10.10 3.62
C ALA A 29 1.30 -9.67 2.41
N ALA A 30 2.25 -10.49 2.00
CA ALA A 30 3.14 -10.22 0.87
C ALA A 30 2.48 -10.73 -0.42
N CYS A 31 1.78 -9.84 -1.13
CA CYS A 31 1.04 -10.17 -2.34
C CYS A 31 1.69 -9.64 -3.63
N ASP A 32 2.90 -9.10 -3.56
CA ASP A 32 3.67 -8.72 -4.75
C ASP A 32 4.43 -9.94 -5.28
N THR A 33 3.75 -10.75 -6.08
CA THR A 33 4.29 -12.02 -6.57
C THR A 33 5.28 -11.87 -7.71
N PHE A 34 5.39 -10.67 -8.29
CA PHE A 34 6.32 -10.40 -9.40
C PHE A 34 7.71 -9.98 -8.93
N ARG A 35 7.85 -9.59 -7.68
CA ARG A 35 9.10 -9.05 -7.14
C ARG A 35 9.52 -9.79 -5.89
N PRO A 36 10.30 -10.89 -6.04
CA PRO A 36 10.79 -11.62 -4.86
C PRO A 36 11.54 -10.72 -3.85
N ALA A 37 12.27 -9.71 -4.36
CA ALA A 37 12.96 -8.77 -3.49
C ALA A 37 11.99 -7.96 -2.60
N ALA A 38 10.79 -7.65 -3.10
CA ALA A 38 9.78 -6.94 -2.31
C ALA A 38 9.26 -7.83 -1.17
N ILE A 39 9.09 -9.12 -1.42
CA ILE A 39 8.68 -10.08 -0.39
C ILE A 39 9.73 -10.14 0.72
N GLU A 40 10.99 -10.28 0.34
CA GLU A 40 12.10 -10.31 1.31
C GLU A 40 12.21 -9.01 2.08
N GLN A 41 12.05 -7.87 1.40
CA GLN A 41 12.07 -6.56 2.04
C GLN A 41 10.96 -6.45 3.10
N LEU A 42 9.75 -6.88 2.75
CA LEU A 42 8.62 -6.83 3.69
C LEU A 42 8.87 -7.73 4.91
N LYS A 43 9.45 -8.91 4.70
CA LYS A 43 9.83 -9.80 5.81
C LYS A 43 10.81 -9.13 6.76
N VAL A 44 11.87 -8.52 6.22
CA VAL A 44 12.89 -7.83 7.02
C VAL A 44 12.26 -6.67 7.80
N LEU A 45 11.46 -5.87 7.14
CA LEU A 45 10.78 -4.74 7.79
C LEU A 45 9.82 -5.20 8.88
N GLY A 46 9.04 -6.26 8.61
CA GLY A 46 8.11 -6.82 9.58
C GLY A 46 8.83 -7.38 10.81
N GLU A 47 9.93 -8.06 10.60
CA GLU A 47 10.75 -8.60 11.68
C GLU A 47 11.29 -7.48 12.58
N GLY A 48 11.75 -6.39 11.98
CA GLY A 48 12.28 -5.24 12.72
C GLY A 48 11.24 -4.55 13.61
N ILE A 49 9.97 -4.61 13.26
CA ILE A 49 8.87 -4.03 14.05
C ILE A 49 8.04 -5.07 14.80
N GLN A 50 8.47 -6.33 14.75
CA GLN A 50 7.78 -7.46 15.38
C GLN A 50 6.32 -7.62 14.92
N VAL A 51 6.12 -7.50 13.61
CA VAL A 51 4.84 -7.76 12.94
C VAL A 51 5.03 -8.95 12.01
N PRO A 52 4.21 -10.01 12.15
CA PRO A 52 4.34 -11.17 11.27
C PRO A 52 4.00 -10.83 9.82
N VAL A 53 4.69 -11.47 8.90
CA VAL A 53 4.45 -11.33 7.46
C VAL A 53 4.02 -12.69 6.92
N TYR A 54 2.84 -12.73 6.33
CA TYR A 54 2.33 -13.93 5.69
C TYR A 54 2.85 -14.01 4.25
N THR A 55 3.46 -15.13 3.91
CA THR A 55 3.98 -15.40 2.56
C THR A 55 3.62 -16.81 2.15
N GLU A 56 3.54 -17.04 0.84
CA GLU A 56 3.40 -18.40 0.28
C GLU A 56 4.47 -18.58 -0.80
N GLU A 57 5.50 -19.33 -0.48
CA GLU A 57 6.63 -19.53 -1.36
C GLU A 57 6.20 -20.26 -2.64
N GLY A 58 6.64 -19.74 -3.79
CA GLY A 58 6.35 -20.32 -5.10
C GLY A 58 4.95 -20.06 -5.63
N VAL A 59 4.07 -19.44 -4.86
CA VAL A 59 2.72 -19.13 -5.28
C VAL A 59 2.70 -17.79 -6.01
N LYS A 60 2.11 -17.77 -7.20
CA LYS A 60 2.02 -16.56 -8.05
C LYS A 60 0.63 -15.93 -8.08
N ASP A 61 -0.30 -16.46 -7.32
CA ASP A 61 -1.67 -15.96 -7.24
C ASP A 61 -1.85 -15.05 -6.02
N PRO A 62 -1.88 -13.72 -6.20
CA PRO A 62 -2.01 -12.79 -5.08
C PRO A 62 -3.36 -12.92 -4.36
N ILE A 63 -4.42 -13.31 -5.08
CA ILE A 63 -5.75 -13.50 -4.48
C ILE A 63 -5.72 -14.64 -3.47
N ARG A 64 -5.09 -15.74 -3.83
CA ARG A 64 -4.93 -16.88 -2.93
C ARG A 64 -4.17 -16.49 -1.68
N ILE A 65 -3.05 -15.81 -1.84
CA ILE A 65 -2.22 -15.37 -0.71
C ILE A 65 -3.02 -14.44 0.19
N ALA A 66 -3.72 -13.47 -0.37
CA ALA A 66 -4.52 -12.52 0.40
C ALA A 66 -5.65 -13.20 1.16
N LYS A 67 -6.39 -14.10 0.52
CA LYS A 67 -7.48 -14.83 1.18
C LYS A 67 -6.98 -15.73 2.31
N ASN A 68 -5.86 -16.41 2.09
CA ASN A 68 -5.26 -17.25 3.11
C ASN A 68 -4.72 -16.44 4.28
N ALA A 69 -4.15 -15.25 4.01
CA ALA A 69 -3.71 -14.34 5.05
C ALA A 69 -4.88 -13.87 5.92
N ILE A 70 -6.01 -13.53 5.29
CA ILE A 70 -7.21 -13.11 6.01
C ILE A 70 -7.77 -14.25 6.87
N ALA A 71 -7.78 -15.47 6.32
CA ALA A 71 -8.23 -16.65 7.06
C ALA A 71 -7.34 -16.92 8.29
N LYS A 72 -6.03 -16.82 8.13
CA LYS A 72 -5.08 -16.92 9.23
C LYS A 72 -5.31 -15.86 10.28
N ALA A 73 -5.54 -14.63 9.85
CA ALA A 73 -5.80 -13.51 10.75
C ALA A 73 -7.05 -13.74 11.59
N LYS A 74 -8.12 -14.22 10.97
CA LYS A 74 -9.37 -14.54 11.69
C LYS A 74 -9.17 -15.68 12.69
N ALA A 75 -8.44 -16.70 12.29
CA ALA A 75 -8.20 -17.87 13.13
C ALA A 75 -7.31 -17.54 14.34
N GLU A 76 -6.36 -16.62 14.19
CA GLU A 76 -5.37 -16.31 15.22
C GLU A 76 -5.62 -14.98 15.94
N GLY A 77 -6.77 -14.35 15.69
CA GLY A 77 -7.17 -13.16 16.43
C GLY A 77 -6.49 -11.86 16.04
N TYR A 78 -6.00 -11.75 14.79
CA TYR A 78 -5.49 -10.48 14.29
C TYR A 78 -6.64 -9.51 14.00
N SER A 79 -6.45 -8.25 14.35
CA SER A 79 -7.46 -7.21 14.14
C SER A 79 -7.36 -6.56 12.76
N VAL A 80 -6.16 -6.54 12.18
CA VAL A 80 -5.89 -5.85 10.91
C VAL A 80 -5.00 -6.72 10.02
N VAL A 81 -5.33 -6.76 8.73
CA VAL A 81 -4.47 -7.34 7.70
C VAL A 81 -4.14 -6.24 6.70
N ILE A 82 -2.85 -6.03 6.47
CA ILE A 82 -2.37 -5.08 5.47
C ILE A 82 -1.82 -5.88 4.30
N ILE A 83 -2.42 -5.67 3.13
CA ILE A 83 -2.06 -6.40 1.92
C ILE A 83 -1.15 -5.52 1.06
N ASP A 84 0.11 -5.92 0.90
CA ASP A 84 1.08 -5.24 0.05
C ASP A 84 0.99 -5.82 -1.36
N THR A 85 0.49 -5.01 -2.29
CA THR A 85 0.17 -5.45 -3.65
C THR A 85 1.30 -5.22 -4.63
N ALA A 86 1.17 -5.81 -5.81
CA ALA A 86 2.12 -5.64 -6.90
C ALA A 86 2.26 -4.17 -7.31
N GLY A 87 3.49 -3.80 -7.71
CA GLY A 87 3.78 -2.53 -8.34
C GLY A 87 4.60 -2.77 -9.59
N ARG A 88 4.51 -1.85 -10.54
CA ARG A 88 5.27 -1.90 -11.80
C ARG A 88 5.89 -0.55 -12.09
N LEU A 89 6.78 -0.50 -13.08
CA LEU A 89 7.43 0.75 -13.48
C LEU A 89 6.45 1.74 -14.10
N ALA A 90 5.38 1.24 -14.71
CA ALA A 90 4.35 2.07 -15.32
C ALA A 90 2.97 1.45 -15.08
N VAL A 91 1.94 2.28 -15.18
CA VAL A 91 0.55 1.81 -15.10
C VAL A 91 0.23 1.14 -16.43
N ASP A 92 -0.14 -0.15 -16.39
CA ASP A 92 -0.57 -0.89 -17.55
C ASP A 92 -1.86 -1.67 -17.24
N GLN A 93 -2.46 -2.23 -18.29
CA GLN A 93 -3.73 -2.93 -18.20
C GLN A 93 -3.63 -4.16 -17.29
N GLU A 94 -2.52 -4.89 -17.38
CA GLU A 94 -2.31 -6.10 -16.61
C GLU A 94 -2.25 -5.80 -15.11
N LEU A 95 -1.52 -4.73 -14.71
CA LEU A 95 -1.47 -4.30 -13.33
C LEU A 95 -2.84 -3.91 -12.82
N MET A 96 -3.59 -3.13 -13.60
CA MET A 96 -4.91 -2.67 -13.19
C MET A 96 -5.90 -3.82 -13.08
N ASP A 97 -5.84 -4.78 -13.99
CA ASP A 97 -6.69 -5.97 -13.94
C ASP A 97 -6.40 -6.82 -12.69
N GLU A 98 -5.13 -7.02 -12.38
CA GLU A 98 -4.73 -7.77 -11.19
C GLU A 98 -5.20 -7.10 -9.91
N ILE A 99 -4.98 -5.80 -9.77
CA ILE A 99 -5.37 -5.05 -8.57
C ILE A 99 -6.90 -5.00 -8.45
N SER A 100 -7.61 -4.80 -9.54
CA SER A 100 -9.07 -4.78 -9.54
C SER A 100 -9.64 -6.13 -9.12
N ALA A 101 -9.08 -7.23 -9.63
CA ALA A 101 -9.51 -8.59 -9.27
C ALA A 101 -9.23 -8.86 -7.78
N LEU A 102 -8.08 -8.46 -7.30
CA LEU A 102 -7.71 -8.62 -5.88
C LEU A 102 -8.65 -7.82 -4.98
N HIS A 103 -8.95 -6.59 -5.35
CA HIS A 103 -9.86 -5.71 -4.60
C HIS A 103 -11.25 -6.34 -4.48
N LYS A 104 -11.79 -6.85 -5.58
CA LYS A 104 -13.10 -7.53 -5.58
C LYS A 104 -13.11 -8.78 -4.72
N ALA A 105 -12.04 -9.58 -4.81
CA ALA A 105 -11.95 -10.85 -4.09
C ALA A 105 -11.83 -10.66 -2.58
N VAL A 106 -11.10 -9.64 -2.15
CA VAL A 106 -10.81 -9.38 -0.74
C VAL A 106 -11.84 -8.45 -0.11
N ASN A 107 -12.42 -7.55 -0.88
CA ASN A 107 -13.33 -6.52 -0.42
C ASN A 107 -12.78 -5.78 0.80
N PRO A 108 -11.67 -5.04 0.64
CA PRO A 108 -10.98 -4.43 1.77
C PRO A 108 -11.83 -3.34 2.43
N THR A 109 -11.63 -3.14 3.73
CA THR A 109 -12.25 -2.05 4.46
C THR A 109 -11.75 -0.70 3.95
N GLU A 110 -10.49 -0.63 3.57
CA GLU A 110 -9.86 0.58 3.07
C GLU A 110 -8.81 0.27 2.02
N SER A 111 -8.85 1.00 0.92
CA SER A 111 -7.85 0.91 -0.16
C SER A 111 -7.09 2.21 -0.24
N LEU A 112 -5.76 2.13 -0.15
CA LEU A 112 -4.88 3.29 -0.18
C LEU A 112 -4.00 3.26 -1.42
N PHE A 113 -3.91 4.38 -2.11
CA PHE A 113 -3.03 4.56 -3.25
C PHE A 113 -1.76 5.27 -2.79
N VAL A 114 -0.61 4.61 -2.95
CA VAL A 114 0.70 5.15 -2.55
C VAL A 114 1.39 5.73 -3.76
N VAL A 115 1.79 6.99 -3.68
CA VAL A 115 2.44 7.69 -4.79
C VAL A 115 3.59 8.55 -4.29
N ASP A 116 4.63 8.66 -5.11
CA ASP A 116 5.83 9.46 -4.85
C ASP A 116 5.57 10.92 -5.22
N ALA A 117 5.55 11.80 -4.23
CA ALA A 117 5.30 13.23 -4.44
C ALA A 117 6.37 13.91 -5.29
N MET A 118 7.58 13.37 -5.32
CA MET A 118 8.68 13.94 -6.11
C MET A 118 8.49 13.81 -7.62
N THR A 119 7.62 12.91 -8.06
CA THR A 119 7.36 12.74 -9.50
C THR A 119 6.43 13.82 -10.07
N GLY A 120 5.89 14.69 -9.22
CA GLY A 120 5.10 15.85 -9.66
C GLY A 120 3.89 15.48 -10.51
N GLN A 121 3.87 15.92 -11.77
CA GLN A 121 2.74 15.69 -12.67
C GLN A 121 2.50 14.19 -12.94
N ASP A 122 3.54 13.37 -12.97
CA ASP A 122 3.39 11.92 -13.14
C ASP A 122 2.60 11.31 -11.98
N ALA A 123 2.83 11.80 -10.75
CA ALA A 123 2.05 11.36 -9.59
C ALA A 123 0.57 11.67 -9.77
N VAL A 124 0.24 12.86 -10.27
CA VAL A 124 -1.14 13.30 -10.49
C VAL A 124 -1.82 12.43 -11.56
N GLU A 125 -1.15 12.20 -12.69
CA GLU A 125 -1.70 11.39 -13.78
C GLU A 125 -1.90 9.92 -13.35
N THR A 126 -0.96 9.37 -12.61
CA THR A 126 -1.07 8.00 -12.08
C THR A 126 -2.25 7.88 -11.12
N ALA A 127 -2.41 8.85 -10.22
CA ALA A 127 -3.53 8.86 -9.29
C ALA A 127 -4.88 8.92 -10.01
N LYS A 128 -4.96 9.71 -11.07
CA LYS A 128 -6.17 9.82 -11.89
C LYS A 128 -6.55 8.48 -12.51
N VAL A 129 -5.60 7.80 -13.13
CA VAL A 129 -5.84 6.50 -13.78
C VAL A 129 -6.28 5.45 -12.75
N PHE A 130 -5.60 5.36 -11.62
CA PHE A 130 -5.98 4.44 -10.56
C PHE A 130 -7.38 4.72 -10.01
N ASN A 131 -7.73 5.99 -9.84
CA ASN A 131 -9.04 6.38 -9.33
C ASN A 131 -10.18 6.00 -10.28
N GLU A 132 -9.95 6.10 -11.58
CA GLU A 132 -10.94 5.72 -12.59
C GLU A 132 -11.22 4.21 -12.58
N ARG A 133 -10.21 3.39 -12.30
CA ARG A 133 -10.31 1.94 -12.33
C ARG A 133 -10.66 1.31 -10.99
N LEU A 134 -10.18 1.86 -9.89
CA LEU A 134 -10.26 1.21 -8.58
C LEU A 134 -11.12 1.93 -7.55
N ASP A 135 -11.31 3.21 -7.69
CA ASP A 135 -12.05 4.03 -6.72
C ASP A 135 -11.52 3.81 -5.28
N PHE A 136 -10.23 4.10 -5.09
CA PHE A 136 -9.59 3.94 -3.79
C PHE A 136 -10.11 4.95 -2.76
N ASP A 137 -9.90 4.67 -1.46
CA ASP A 137 -10.45 5.47 -0.37
C ASP A 137 -9.60 6.68 0.02
N GLY A 138 -8.31 6.60 -0.22
CA GLY A 138 -7.40 7.70 0.14
C GLY A 138 -6.04 7.56 -0.51
N VAL A 139 -5.25 8.61 -0.38
CA VAL A 139 -3.92 8.72 -0.97
C VAL A 139 -2.87 8.78 0.12
N VAL A 140 -1.75 8.12 -0.13
CA VAL A 140 -0.54 8.21 0.67
C VAL A 140 0.53 8.87 -0.18
N LEU A 141 1.08 9.97 0.29
CA LEU A 141 2.17 10.66 -0.39
C LEU A 141 3.49 10.34 0.29
N THR A 142 4.42 9.81 -0.48
CA THR A 142 5.78 9.54 0.00
C THR A 142 6.72 10.62 -0.52
N LYS A 143 7.89 10.76 0.12
CA LYS A 143 8.95 11.69 -0.27
C LYS A 143 8.49 13.15 -0.33
N MET A 144 7.65 13.53 0.63
CA MET A 144 7.07 14.88 0.70
C MET A 144 8.09 15.98 0.95
N ASP A 145 9.25 15.64 1.47
CA ASP A 145 10.35 16.58 1.63
C ASP A 145 10.82 17.18 0.30
N GLY A 146 10.53 16.51 -0.82
CA GLY A 146 10.77 17.05 -2.17
C GLY A 146 9.64 17.92 -2.73
N ASP A 147 8.47 17.96 -2.07
CA ASP A 147 7.30 18.73 -2.50
C ASP A 147 7.07 19.92 -1.56
N THR A 148 7.98 20.88 -1.60
CA THR A 148 8.04 21.98 -0.63
C THR A 148 6.80 22.89 -0.60
N ARG A 149 6.03 22.93 -1.69
CA ARG A 149 4.84 23.77 -1.80
C ARG A 149 3.54 22.99 -1.70
N GLY A 150 3.62 21.67 -1.55
CA GLY A 150 2.43 20.83 -1.51
C GLY A 150 1.67 20.76 -2.83
N GLY A 151 2.33 21.05 -3.96
CA GLY A 151 1.68 21.12 -5.26
C GLY A 151 1.10 19.79 -5.72
N ALA A 152 1.85 18.70 -5.54
CA ALA A 152 1.37 17.36 -5.91
C ALA A 152 0.17 16.97 -5.07
N ALA A 153 0.20 17.25 -3.77
CA ALA A 153 -0.89 16.93 -2.85
C ALA A 153 -2.19 17.63 -3.26
N LEU A 154 -2.11 18.93 -3.53
CA LEU A 154 -3.27 19.73 -3.93
C LEU A 154 -3.86 19.25 -5.26
N SER A 155 -3.00 18.99 -6.24
CA SER A 155 -3.42 18.52 -7.57
C SER A 155 -4.08 17.16 -7.51
N ILE A 156 -3.53 16.23 -6.75
CA ILE A 156 -4.08 14.88 -6.60
C ILE A 156 -5.46 14.95 -5.95
N LYS A 157 -5.60 15.72 -4.88
CA LYS A 157 -6.87 15.90 -4.19
C LYS A 157 -7.93 16.47 -5.13
N TYR A 158 -7.54 17.47 -5.94
CA TYR A 158 -8.44 18.09 -6.91
C TYR A 158 -8.87 17.11 -8.00
N VAL A 159 -7.93 16.39 -8.59
CA VAL A 159 -8.19 15.49 -9.71
C VAL A 159 -8.98 14.23 -9.30
N THR A 160 -8.67 13.67 -8.13
CA THR A 160 -9.30 12.43 -7.67
C THR A 160 -10.51 12.63 -6.77
N GLY A 161 -10.60 13.78 -6.12
CA GLY A 161 -11.61 14.00 -5.08
C GLY A 161 -11.37 13.17 -3.81
N LYS A 162 -10.22 12.54 -3.69
CA LYS A 162 -9.91 11.66 -2.55
C LYS A 162 -9.01 12.37 -1.54
N PRO A 163 -9.21 12.08 -0.23
CA PRO A 163 -8.38 12.72 0.80
C PRO A 163 -6.97 12.15 0.82
N ILE A 164 -6.03 12.97 1.24
CA ILE A 164 -4.68 12.53 1.54
C ILE A 164 -4.67 12.13 3.00
N LYS A 165 -4.52 10.82 3.24
CA LYS A 165 -4.65 10.26 4.60
C LYS A 165 -3.32 10.17 5.33
N PHE A 166 -2.22 10.00 4.60
CA PHE A 166 -0.90 9.88 5.19
C PHE A 166 0.13 10.57 4.33
N ILE A 167 1.13 11.15 5.01
CA ILE A 167 2.31 11.74 4.37
C ILE A 167 3.53 11.07 4.99
N SER A 168 4.47 10.67 4.15
CA SER A 168 5.74 10.11 4.58
C SER A 168 6.87 10.98 4.07
N SER A 169 7.74 11.42 4.97
CA SER A 169 8.96 12.17 4.65
C SER A 169 10.14 11.42 5.26
N GLY A 170 11.02 10.90 4.41
CA GLY A 170 12.16 10.11 4.86
C GLY A 170 11.72 8.95 5.74
N GLU A 171 12.21 8.91 6.97
CA GLU A 171 11.89 7.86 7.94
C GLU A 171 10.59 8.10 8.71
N LYS A 172 10.02 9.30 8.63
CA LYS A 172 8.84 9.65 9.42
C LYS A 172 7.56 9.48 8.61
N MET A 173 6.50 9.12 9.31
CA MET A 173 5.16 9.06 8.74
C MET A 173 4.22 9.87 9.63
N GLU A 174 3.44 10.75 9.00
CA GLU A 174 2.44 11.56 9.69
C GLU A 174 1.06 11.26 9.10
N ALA A 175 0.06 11.07 9.98
CA ALA A 175 -1.31 10.87 9.55
C ALA A 175 -1.97 12.22 9.33
N MET A 176 -2.78 12.32 8.26
CA MET A 176 -3.56 13.52 7.96
C MET A 176 -5.03 13.13 7.84
N ASP A 177 -5.86 13.95 8.40
CA ASP A 177 -7.32 13.79 8.30
C ASP A 177 -7.87 14.34 7.00
#